data_a02a1439662a99fae21998a3f10b5507
#
_entry.id   a02a1439662a99fae21998a3f10b5507
#
_cell.length_a   1.000
_cell.length_b   1.000
_cell.length_c   1.000
_cell.angle_alpha   90.00
_cell.angle_beta   90.00
_cell.angle_gamma   90.00
#
_symmetry.space_group_name_H-M   'P 1'
#
loop_
_entity.id
_entity.type
_entity.pdbx_description
1 polymer ?
#
loop_
_entity_poly.entity_id
_entity_poly.type
_entity_poly.pdbx_seq_one_letter_code
_entity_poly.pdbx_strand_id
1 'polypeptide(L)'
;MKTKDAFKIALLNSRRISVKRKIFIVITSLCFLLLSFLFCFYKTFKDVVNSISYGQNESKIISVYEKTDKYDEYKKIIDGYKNKNIVYVSEFENSLYGYRDLDNNLGFNILRDMKYYTPKVTKGSAIKTTGQIICPERASDRNFDDLKYEELEDLTKMIGKNITLYFKDGNTKEKIAKTFKLVGTYNADYSYSYNDCYISSVDYDNIQNETKEEIKGDSVVKLFDIYVNKYKNVKEVNDYLNSQGIITSVSEVDDAFVNYSLFLSILLLVIMIIVLTIILSKFFKSYYQEENYNIALYKALGFNDKSLVKILFFELEIIMFIAMILAIISLIILSIAARIYLKQFVSFRAVRIAIPFMAFILYYVIISLINHSLIKSDIKNVSKYSVKVLSEL
;
A
#
# COMPACT_ATOMS: atom_id res chain seq x y z
N MET A 1 -38.13 -32.33 -8.14
CA MET A 1 -38.30 -31.31 -7.08
C MET A 1 -37.90 -29.94 -7.66
N LYS A 2 -38.70 -28.91 -7.37
CA LYS A 2 -38.38 -27.52 -7.77
C LYS A 2 -37.19 -27.00 -6.93
N THR A 3 -36.40 -26.11 -7.49
CA THR A 3 -35.20 -25.52 -6.79
C THR A 3 -35.59 -24.84 -5.50
N LYS A 4 -36.74 -24.16 -5.43
CA LYS A 4 -37.29 -23.52 -4.24
C LYS A 4 -37.54 -24.49 -3.09
N ASP A 5 -38.02 -25.69 -3.40
CA ASP A 5 -38.32 -26.73 -2.38
C ASP A 5 -37.01 -27.32 -1.84
N ALA A 6 -36.01 -27.54 -2.71
CA ALA A 6 -34.70 -27.99 -2.31
C ALA A 6 -34.04 -26.99 -1.34
N PHE A 7 -34.11 -25.70 -1.63
CA PHE A 7 -33.59 -24.65 -0.76
C PHE A 7 -34.30 -24.60 0.61
N LYS A 8 -35.65 -24.77 0.63
CA LYS A 8 -36.38 -24.81 1.92
C LYS A 8 -35.95 -25.99 2.78
N ILE A 9 -35.77 -27.18 2.19
CA ILE A 9 -35.30 -28.37 2.91
C ILE A 9 -33.88 -28.12 3.45
N ALA A 10 -32.98 -27.60 2.62
CA ALA A 10 -31.62 -27.24 3.01
C ALA A 10 -31.58 -26.23 4.18
N LEU A 11 -32.46 -25.22 4.12
CA LEU A 11 -32.57 -24.21 5.19
C LEU A 11 -33.09 -24.83 6.51
N LEU A 12 -34.03 -25.76 6.47
CA LEU A 12 -34.53 -26.47 7.63
C LEU A 12 -33.45 -27.36 8.23
N ASN A 13 -32.68 -28.06 7.41
CA ASN A 13 -31.56 -28.89 7.82
C ASN A 13 -30.45 -28.03 8.46
N SER A 14 -30.12 -26.88 7.86
CA SER A 14 -29.08 -25.99 8.38
C SER A 14 -29.43 -25.39 9.75
N ARG A 15 -30.71 -25.29 10.12
CA ARG A 15 -31.15 -24.84 11.46
C ARG A 15 -30.85 -25.83 12.57
N ARG A 16 -30.73 -27.14 12.26
CA ARG A 16 -30.34 -28.17 13.22
C ARG A 16 -28.82 -28.13 13.40
N ILE A 17 -28.32 -27.18 14.17
CA ILE A 17 -26.88 -26.98 14.39
C ILE A 17 -26.33 -28.03 15.33
N SER A 18 -25.78 -29.13 14.80
CA SER A 18 -24.96 -30.08 15.55
C SER A 18 -23.61 -29.48 15.92
N VAL A 19 -22.95 -30.03 16.96
CA VAL A 19 -21.58 -29.59 17.32
C VAL A 19 -20.61 -29.70 16.14
N LYS A 20 -20.74 -30.77 15.35
CA LYS A 20 -19.91 -31.01 14.15
C LYS A 20 -20.08 -29.89 13.10
N ARG A 21 -21.32 -29.46 12.86
CA ARG A 21 -21.59 -28.33 11.93
C ARG A 21 -20.98 -27.02 12.42
N LYS A 22 -21.02 -26.77 13.71
CA LYS A 22 -20.32 -25.62 14.31
C LYS A 22 -18.83 -25.67 14.03
N ILE A 23 -18.19 -26.81 14.26
CA ILE A 23 -16.78 -27.02 13.98
C ILE A 23 -16.48 -26.78 12.49
N PHE A 24 -17.34 -27.31 11.63
CA PHE A 24 -17.21 -27.15 10.18
C PHE A 24 -17.29 -25.67 9.74
N ILE A 25 -18.25 -24.91 10.29
CA ILE A 25 -18.37 -23.46 10.04
C ILE A 25 -17.10 -22.74 10.50
N VAL A 26 -16.58 -23.06 11.69
CA VAL A 26 -15.37 -22.43 12.22
C VAL A 26 -14.16 -22.71 11.34
N ILE A 27 -13.93 -23.97 10.95
CA ILE A 27 -12.80 -24.35 10.09
C ILE A 27 -12.90 -23.64 8.72
N THR A 28 -14.09 -23.67 8.12
CA THR A 28 -14.33 -22.99 6.85
C THR A 28 -14.12 -21.48 6.97
N SER A 29 -14.59 -20.87 8.05
CA SER A 29 -14.35 -19.45 8.35
C SER A 29 -12.87 -19.13 8.53
N LEU A 30 -12.11 -19.98 9.21
CA LEU A 30 -10.65 -19.82 9.35
C LEU A 30 -9.93 -19.90 8.01
N CYS A 31 -10.33 -20.82 7.12
CA CYS A 31 -9.75 -20.91 5.78
C CYS A 31 -10.02 -19.64 4.95
N PHE A 32 -11.26 -19.12 4.98
CA PHE A 32 -11.59 -17.84 4.34
C PHE A 32 -10.80 -16.66 4.96
N LEU A 33 -10.67 -16.64 6.28
CA LEU A 33 -9.91 -15.60 7.00
C LEU A 33 -8.43 -15.62 6.61
N LEU A 34 -7.79 -16.79 6.62
CA LEU A 34 -6.37 -16.96 6.26
C LEU A 34 -6.12 -16.51 4.81
N LEU A 35 -6.95 -16.93 3.89
CA LEU A 35 -6.83 -16.52 2.49
C LEU A 35 -6.97 -15.01 2.33
N SER A 36 -7.95 -14.44 3.00
CA SER A 36 -8.22 -13.00 2.94
C SER A 36 -7.10 -12.19 3.57
N PHE A 37 -6.52 -12.70 4.65
CA PHE A 37 -5.33 -12.12 5.26
C PHE A 37 -4.15 -12.09 4.29
N LEU A 38 -3.91 -13.18 3.55
CA LEU A 38 -2.84 -13.25 2.55
C LEU A 38 -3.06 -12.26 1.39
N PHE A 39 -4.29 -12.13 0.90
CA PHE A 39 -4.61 -11.12 -0.11
C PHE A 39 -4.44 -9.69 0.43
N CYS A 40 -4.86 -9.45 1.67
CA CYS A 40 -4.69 -8.18 2.35
C CYS A 40 -3.19 -7.84 2.48
N PHE A 41 -2.40 -8.80 2.93
CA PHE A 41 -0.94 -8.68 3.04
C PHE A 41 -0.31 -8.38 1.68
N TYR A 42 -0.60 -9.18 0.65
CA TYR A 42 -0.07 -8.96 -0.69
C TYR A 42 -0.39 -7.54 -1.22
N LYS A 43 -1.64 -7.11 -1.11
CA LYS A 43 -2.04 -5.80 -1.60
C LYS A 43 -1.37 -4.68 -0.80
N THR A 44 -1.35 -4.79 0.53
CA THR A 44 -0.67 -3.82 1.40
C THR A 44 0.82 -3.77 1.09
N PHE A 45 1.47 -4.93 0.98
CA PHE A 45 2.88 -5.03 0.62
C PHE A 45 3.18 -4.37 -0.73
N LYS A 46 2.39 -4.68 -1.75
CA LYS A 46 2.50 -4.05 -3.07
C LYS A 46 2.38 -2.53 -3.01
N ASP A 47 1.40 -2.01 -2.27
CA ASP A 47 1.18 -0.57 -2.14
C ASP A 47 2.35 0.09 -1.40
N VAL A 48 2.88 -0.55 -0.36
CA VAL A 48 4.06 -0.08 0.40
C VAL A 48 5.31 -0.07 -0.47
N VAL A 49 5.61 -1.19 -1.15
CA VAL A 49 6.79 -1.29 -2.03
C VAL A 49 6.72 -0.24 -3.14
N ASN A 50 5.56 -0.09 -3.79
CA ASN A 50 5.40 0.92 -4.83
C ASN A 50 5.57 2.36 -4.28
N SER A 51 5.07 2.63 -3.06
CA SER A 51 5.22 3.96 -2.46
C SER A 51 6.66 4.26 -2.08
N ILE A 52 7.38 3.30 -1.52
CA ILE A 52 8.80 3.46 -1.16
C ILE A 52 9.66 3.59 -2.42
N SER A 53 9.44 2.74 -3.43
CA SER A 53 10.31 2.70 -4.61
C SER A 53 10.01 3.82 -5.60
N TYR A 54 8.74 4.06 -5.92
CA TYR A 54 8.35 4.99 -7.00
C TYR A 54 7.67 6.27 -6.51
N GLY A 55 7.31 6.33 -5.24
CA GLY A 55 6.61 7.47 -4.65
C GLY A 55 7.53 8.56 -4.14
N GLN A 56 8.78 8.25 -3.84
CA GLN A 56 9.74 9.22 -3.31
C GLN A 56 10.05 10.32 -4.33
N ASN A 57 10.18 11.55 -3.84
CA ASN A 57 10.50 12.69 -4.69
C ASN A 57 11.88 12.55 -5.34
N GLU A 58 12.84 12.02 -4.61
CA GLU A 58 14.23 11.81 -5.05
C GLU A 58 14.33 10.91 -6.28
N SER A 59 13.50 9.87 -6.37
CA SER A 59 13.49 8.97 -7.54
C SER A 59 13.01 9.63 -8.84
N LYS A 60 12.46 10.85 -8.75
CA LYS A 60 11.96 11.63 -9.88
C LYS A 60 12.90 12.77 -10.29
N ILE A 61 14.07 12.86 -9.66
CA ILE A 61 15.07 13.91 -9.92
C ILE A 61 16.24 13.29 -10.70
N ILE A 62 16.65 13.96 -11.76
CA ILE A 62 17.84 13.62 -12.51
C ILE A 62 18.88 14.70 -12.20
N SER A 63 19.97 14.32 -11.54
CA SER A 63 21.05 15.25 -11.20
C SER A 63 22.18 15.14 -12.21
N VAL A 64 22.70 16.29 -12.61
CA VAL A 64 23.83 16.44 -13.54
C VAL A 64 25.03 16.95 -12.77
N TYR A 65 26.08 16.13 -12.70
CA TYR A 65 27.34 16.48 -12.04
C TYR A 65 28.44 16.61 -13.08
N GLU A 66 29.07 17.78 -13.15
CA GLU A 66 30.20 18.01 -14.07
C GLU A 66 31.00 19.25 -13.60
N LYS A 67 32.09 19.55 -14.29
CA LYS A 67 32.83 20.78 -14.09
C LYS A 67 32.05 22.00 -14.56
N THR A 68 32.32 23.14 -13.93
CA THR A 68 31.60 24.38 -14.21
C THR A 68 31.79 24.92 -15.64
N ASP A 69 32.87 24.55 -16.31
CA ASP A 69 33.14 24.93 -17.72
C ASP A 69 32.13 24.32 -18.69
N LYS A 70 31.46 23.22 -18.34
CA LYS A 70 30.42 22.58 -19.14
C LYS A 70 29.03 23.18 -18.95
N TYR A 71 28.85 24.10 -18.02
CA TYR A 71 27.55 24.64 -17.65
C TYR A 71 26.79 25.24 -18.84
N ASP A 72 27.42 26.15 -19.63
CA ASP A 72 26.76 26.83 -20.74
C ASP A 72 26.38 25.89 -21.88
N GLU A 73 27.20 24.86 -22.12
CA GLU A 73 26.94 23.81 -23.11
C GLU A 73 25.72 22.98 -22.69
N TYR A 74 25.71 22.49 -21.45
CA TYR A 74 24.63 21.64 -20.95
C TYR A 74 23.33 22.42 -20.78
N LYS A 75 23.40 23.68 -20.35
CA LYS A 75 22.24 24.56 -20.24
C LYS A 75 21.52 24.71 -21.57
N LYS A 76 22.26 24.96 -22.67
CA LYS A 76 21.66 25.06 -24.03
C LYS A 76 20.94 23.79 -24.45
N ILE A 77 21.50 22.62 -24.14
CA ILE A 77 20.89 21.32 -24.45
C ILE A 77 19.62 21.14 -23.64
N ILE A 78 19.65 21.41 -22.33
CA ILE A 78 18.52 21.24 -21.42
C ILE A 78 17.39 22.21 -21.77
N ASP A 79 17.69 23.49 -21.99
CA ASP A 79 16.72 24.51 -22.36
C ASP A 79 16.10 24.25 -23.75
N GLY A 80 16.87 23.63 -24.65
CA GLY A 80 16.42 23.20 -25.97
C GLY A 80 15.48 21.98 -25.93
N TYR A 81 15.53 21.21 -24.87
CA TYR A 81 14.72 20.00 -24.73
C TYR A 81 13.34 20.29 -24.15
N LYS A 82 12.39 20.60 -25.03
CA LYS A 82 10.99 20.85 -24.63
C LYS A 82 10.23 19.57 -24.37
N ASN A 83 10.31 19.05 -23.15
CA ASN A 83 9.56 17.88 -22.74
C ASN A 83 8.52 18.26 -21.66
N LYS A 84 7.23 17.94 -21.92
CA LYS A 84 6.11 18.20 -20.99
C LYS A 84 6.21 17.45 -19.67
N ASN A 85 7.10 16.46 -19.57
CA ASN A 85 7.32 15.67 -18.37
C ASN A 85 8.29 16.35 -17.40
N ILE A 86 9.09 17.34 -17.88
CA ILE A 86 9.93 18.16 -17.01
C ILE A 86 9.05 19.23 -16.35
N VAL A 87 9.11 19.27 -15.02
CA VAL A 87 8.35 20.23 -14.20
C VAL A 87 9.16 21.48 -13.93
N TYR A 88 10.44 21.28 -13.63
CA TYR A 88 11.37 22.34 -13.25
C TYR A 88 12.81 21.88 -13.49
N VAL A 89 13.68 22.82 -13.74
CA VAL A 89 15.14 22.63 -13.78
C VAL A 89 15.74 23.63 -12.80
N SER A 90 16.49 23.16 -11.84
CA SER A 90 17.27 24.01 -10.95
C SER A 90 18.74 24.01 -11.34
N GLU A 91 19.41 25.10 -11.04
CA GLU A 91 20.83 25.33 -11.36
C GLU A 91 21.61 25.51 -10.05
N PHE A 92 22.70 24.74 -9.88
CA PHE A 92 23.57 24.82 -8.70
C PHE A 92 22.80 24.71 -7.36
N GLU A 93 21.76 23.92 -7.32
CA GLU A 93 20.91 23.79 -6.12
C GLU A 93 21.60 22.97 -5.03
N ASN A 94 21.76 23.56 -3.86
CA ASN A 94 22.21 22.88 -2.65
C ASN A 94 21.03 22.56 -1.76
N SER A 95 21.15 21.49 -0.97
CA SER A 95 20.14 21.15 0.04
C SER A 95 20.07 22.27 1.08
N LEU A 96 18.87 22.83 1.27
CA LEU A 96 18.61 23.81 2.29
C LEU A 96 18.15 23.13 3.58
N TYR A 97 18.84 23.47 4.68
CA TYR A 97 18.46 23.00 6.00
C TYR A 97 18.21 24.20 6.93
N GLY A 98 16.97 24.31 7.41
CA GLY A 98 16.56 25.41 8.30
C GLY A 98 16.51 24.95 9.75
N TYR A 99 17.34 25.49 10.61
CA TYR A 99 17.39 25.17 12.04
C TYR A 99 16.36 25.99 12.82
N ARG A 100 15.58 25.34 13.68
CA ARG A 100 14.63 26.03 14.58
C ARG A 100 15.29 26.59 15.82
N ASP A 101 16.34 25.93 16.29
CA ASP A 101 17.09 26.31 17.48
C ASP A 101 18.56 26.41 17.12
N LEU A 102 19.18 27.49 17.62
CA LEU A 102 20.59 27.76 17.40
C LEU A 102 21.51 26.76 18.12
N ASP A 103 21.04 26.19 19.22
CA ASP A 103 21.88 25.38 20.12
C ASP A 103 21.69 23.86 19.91
N ASN A 104 20.51 23.44 19.44
CA ASN A 104 20.13 22.02 19.44
C ASN A 104 20.12 21.33 18.04
N ASN A 105 20.52 22.04 16.99
CA ASN A 105 20.48 21.51 15.61
C ASN A 105 19.11 20.98 15.15
N LEU A 106 18.02 21.32 15.86
CA LEU A 106 16.67 20.97 15.47
C LEU A 106 16.27 21.73 14.19
N GLY A 107 15.97 20.99 13.12
CA GLY A 107 15.67 21.66 11.88
C GLY A 107 14.92 20.80 10.86
N PHE A 108 14.64 21.44 9.74
CA PHE A 108 13.89 20.88 8.64
C PHE A 108 14.67 20.95 7.34
N ASN A 109 14.53 19.95 6.51
CA ASN A 109 14.83 20.09 5.09
C ASN A 109 13.83 21.07 4.50
N ILE A 110 14.33 22.10 3.85
CA ILE A 110 13.49 23.10 3.19
C ILE A 110 13.47 22.80 1.72
N LEU A 111 12.27 22.56 1.22
CA LEU A 111 12.03 22.16 -0.14
C LEU A 111 11.18 23.23 -0.84
N ARG A 112 11.34 23.28 -2.16
CA ARG A 112 10.58 24.17 -3.04
C ARG A 112 9.14 23.68 -3.21
N ASP A 113 8.15 24.58 -3.09
CA ASP A 113 6.76 24.28 -3.45
C ASP A 113 6.64 24.11 -4.95
N MET A 114 6.40 22.89 -5.40
CA MET A 114 6.28 22.55 -6.82
C MET A 114 5.15 21.55 -7.05
N LYS A 115 4.45 21.74 -8.16
CA LYS A 115 3.45 20.77 -8.63
C LYS A 115 4.09 19.39 -8.77
N TYR A 116 3.42 18.33 -8.28
CA TYR A 116 3.83 16.93 -8.24
C TYR A 116 4.89 16.56 -7.20
N TYR A 117 5.45 17.55 -6.47
CA TYR A 117 6.45 17.32 -5.44
C TYR A 117 5.97 17.71 -4.05
N THR A 118 5.16 18.76 -3.97
CA THR A 118 4.57 19.22 -2.71
C THR A 118 3.41 18.32 -2.29
N PRO A 119 3.38 17.84 -1.03
CA PRO A 119 2.29 17.03 -0.52
C PRO A 119 0.98 17.80 -0.43
N LYS A 120 -0.13 17.06 -0.50
CA LYS A 120 -1.45 17.65 -0.29
C LYS A 120 -1.63 18.07 1.18
N VAL A 121 -1.95 19.34 1.40
CA VAL A 121 -2.26 19.87 2.73
C VAL A 121 -3.48 19.16 3.31
N THR A 122 -3.37 18.72 4.55
CA THR A 122 -4.44 18.03 5.31
C THR A 122 -5.16 18.96 6.26
N LYS A 123 -4.44 19.94 6.85
CA LYS A 123 -5.00 20.97 7.73
C LYS A 123 -4.44 22.35 7.37
N GLY A 124 -5.25 23.38 7.43
CA GLY A 124 -4.87 24.73 7.01
C GLY A 124 -5.03 24.96 5.52
N SER A 125 -4.10 25.67 4.90
CA SER A 125 -4.10 26.02 3.47
C SER A 125 -2.77 25.75 2.81
N ALA A 126 -2.77 25.57 1.48
CA ALA A 126 -1.56 25.54 0.68
C ALA A 126 -0.90 26.93 0.65
N ILE A 127 0.40 26.96 0.27
CA ILE A 127 1.15 28.20 0.07
C ILE A 127 0.49 29.02 -1.04
N LYS A 128 0.31 30.31 -0.80
CA LYS A 128 -0.28 31.26 -1.77
C LYS A 128 0.64 32.45 -2.07
N THR A 129 1.47 32.81 -1.10
CA THR A 129 2.36 33.98 -1.17
C THR A 129 3.71 33.65 -0.54
N THR A 130 4.70 34.50 -0.77
CA THR A 130 5.98 34.46 -0.07
C THR A 130 5.81 34.60 1.45
N GLY A 131 6.79 34.14 2.21
CA GLY A 131 6.76 34.15 3.66
C GLY A 131 5.84 33.10 4.28
N GLN A 132 5.31 32.16 3.49
CA GLN A 132 4.47 31.04 3.95
C GLN A 132 5.23 29.71 3.88
N ILE A 133 4.94 28.84 4.85
CA ILE A 133 5.54 27.50 4.95
C ILE A 133 4.46 26.45 5.24
N ILE A 134 4.59 25.27 4.69
CA ILE A 134 3.87 24.06 5.08
C ILE A 134 4.84 23.01 5.57
N CYS A 135 4.49 22.30 6.64
CA CYS A 135 5.33 21.28 7.27
C CYS A 135 4.51 20.02 7.57
N PRO A 136 5.13 18.90 7.96
CA PRO A 136 4.38 17.73 8.38
C PRO A 136 3.54 18.01 9.63
N GLU A 137 2.40 17.32 9.80
CA GLU A 137 1.55 17.45 11.01
C GLU A 137 2.33 17.13 12.29
N ARG A 138 3.24 16.20 12.18
CA ARG A 138 4.17 15.79 13.23
C ARG A 138 5.57 15.86 12.69
N ALA A 139 6.47 16.51 13.39
CA ALA A 139 7.82 16.73 12.96
C ALA A 139 8.85 16.14 13.94
N SER A 140 9.97 15.69 13.41
CA SER A 140 11.14 15.29 14.18
C SER A 140 12.40 15.51 13.35
N ASP A 141 13.49 15.80 14.02
CA ASP A 141 14.84 15.91 13.48
C ASP A 141 15.69 14.65 13.73
N ARG A 142 15.14 13.65 14.41
CA ARG A 142 15.82 12.41 14.78
C ARG A 142 15.55 11.31 13.77
N ASN A 143 16.44 10.32 13.68
CA ASN A 143 16.20 9.08 12.97
C ASN A 143 14.96 8.37 13.52
N PHE A 144 14.06 7.93 12.61
CA PHE A 144 12.67 7.59 12.93
C PHE A 144 12.42 6.15 13.35
N ASP A 145 13.41 5.25 13.20
CA ASP A 145 13.16 3.80 13.25
C ASP A 145 12.61 3.31 14.61
N ASP A 146 12.89 4.04 15.70
CA ASP A 146 12.45 3.66 17.05
C ASP A 146 11.49 4.66 17.73
N LEU A 147 11.09 5.75 17.05
CA LEU A 147 10.25 6.78 17.66
C LEU A 147 8.77 6.41 17.61
N LYS A 148 8.09 6.59 18.77
CA LYS A 148 6.64 6.57 18.79
C LYS A 148 6.10 7.88 18.21
N TYR A 149 5.01 7.77 17.47
CA TYR A 149 4.38 8.94 16.83
C TYR A 149 4.01 10.06 17.81
N GLU A 150 3.69 9.71 19.06
CA GLU A 150 3.33 10.66 20.13
C GLU A 150 4.51 11.51 20.58
N GLU A 151 5.75 11.03 20.38
CA GLU A 151 7.00 11.74 20.71
C GLU A 151 7.36 12.82 19.69
N LEU A 152 6.72 12.80 18.51
CA LEU A 152 6.90 13.82 17.49
C LEU A 152 6.20 15.12 17.88
N GLU A 153 6.81 16.25 17.57
CA GLU A 153 6.21 17.57 17.79
C GLU A 153 4.96 17.79 16.94
N ASP A 154 3.87 18.19 17.57
CA ASP A 154 2.60 18.49 16.89
C ASP A 154 2.58 19.94 16.35
N LEU A 155 2.89 20.07 15.07
CA LEU A 155 2.89 21.35 14.39
C LEU A 155 1.48 21.84 14.01
N THR A 156 0.45 21.02 14.11
CA THR A 156 -0.91 21.47 13.79
C THR A 156 -1.40 22.61 14.71
N LYS A 157 -0.88 22.68 15.94
CA LYS A 157 -1.16 23.75 16.92
C LYS A 157 -0.47 25.08 16.59
N MET A 158 0.47 25.04 15.66
CA MET A 158 1.22 26.21 15.20
C MET A 158 0.69 26.82 13.91
N ILE A 159 -0.37 26.23 13.30
CA ILE A 159 -0.98 26.79 12.09
C ILE A 159 -1.45 28.23 12.37
N GLY A 160 -1.05 29.14 11.49
CA GLY A 160 -1.32 30.58 11.62
C GLY A 160 -0.25 31.37 12.39
N LYS A 161 0.67 30.70 13.09
CA LYS A 161 1.80 31.32 13.82
C LYS A 161 3.05 31.41 12.96
N ASN A 162 3.97 32.26 13.39
CA ASN A 162 5.27 32.42 12.76
C ASN A 162 6.28 31.40 13.31
N ILE A 163 7.08 30.84 12.41
CA ILE A 163 8.22 29.98 12.71
C ILE A 163 9.46 30.67 12.16
N THR A 164 10.47 30.88 13.00
CA THR A 164 11.77 31.40 12.57
C THR A 164 12.72 30.24 12.34
N LEU A 165 13.35 30.23 11.19
CA LEU A 165 14.37 29.25 10.78
C LEU A 165 15.68 29.94 10.53
N TYR A 166 16.76 29.33 10.97
CA TYR A 166 18.12 29.82 10.82
C TYR A 166 18.85 28.99 9.78
N PHE A 167 19.36 29.64 8.75
CA PHE A 167 20.13 29.03 7.67
C PHE A 167 21.62 29.38 7.87
N LYS A 168 22.49 28.43 7.52
CA LYS A 168 23.93 28.69 7.54
C LYS A 168 24.38 29.25 6.20
N ASP A 169 25.01 30.40 6.19
CA ASP A 169 25.74 30.92 5.04
C ASP A 169 26.90 29.98 4.68
N GLY A 170 26.99 29.62 3.41
CA GLY A 170 27.99 28.67 2.91
C GLY A 170 29.43 29.19 3.10
N ASN A 171 29.65 30.48 2.95
CA ASN A 171 30.97 31.13 2.97
C ASN A 171 31.36 31.59 4.37
N THR A 172 30.52 32.38 5.03
CA THR A 172 30.82 33.01 6.32
C THR A 172 30.53 32.12 7.53
N LYS A 173 29.69 31.07 7.31
CA LYS A 173 29.12 30.21 8.36
C LYS A 173 28.23 30.97 9.37
N GLU A 174 27.93 32.24 9.08
CA GLU A 174 26.95 33.02 9.85
C GLU A 174 25.54 32.46 9.69
N LYS A 175 24.68 32.75 10.64
CA LYS A 175 23.29 32.26 10.62
C LYS A 175 22.35 33.36 10.13
N ILE A 176 21.63 33.10 9.08
CA ILE A 176 20.63 33.99 8.49
C ILE A 176 19.26 33.57 9.03
N ALA A 177 18.57 34.45 9.71
CA ALA A 177 17.24 34.21 10.24
C ALA A 177 16.16 34.56 9.20
N LYS A 178 15.24 33.64 8.93
CA LYS A 178 14.04 33.86 8.10
C LYS A 178 12.80 33.42 8.87
N THR A 179 11.78 34.27 8.84
CA THR A 179 10.52 34.01 9.54
C THR A 179 9.42 33.69 8.54
N PHE A 180 8.76 32.56 8.71
CA PHE A 180 7.66 32.07 7.88
C PHE A 180 6.40 31.91 8.71
N LYS A 181 5.25 32.18 8.11
CA LYS A 181 3.95 31.84 8.68
C LYS A 181 3.60 30.39 8.31
N LEU A 182 3.42 29.51 9.30
CA LEU A 182 2.92 28.17 9.06
C LEU A 182 1.45 28.22 8.63
N VAL A 183 1.16 28.01 7.36
CA VAL A 183 -0.19 28.15 6.81
C VAL A 183 -0.93 26.82 6.73
N GLY A 184 -0.22 25.70 6.69
CA GLY A 184 -0.82 24.38 6.63
C GLY A 184 0.12 23.28 7.00
N THR A 185 -0.45 22.11 7.24
CA THR A 185 0.31 20.90 7.51
C THR A 185 -0.15 19.75 6.62
N TYR A 186 0.74 18.77 6.43
CA TYR A 186 0.47 17.57 5.66
C TYR A 186 0.80 16.31 6.47
N ASN A 187 0.21 15.19 6.08
CA ASN A 187 0.51 13.92 6.71
C ASN A 187 1.74 13.30 6.01
N ALA A 188 2.84 13.18 6.74
CA ALA A 188 4.03 12.52 6.24
C ALA A 188 3.76 11.02 6.03
N ASP A 189 4.31 10.47 4.96
CA ASP A 189 4.20 9.05 4.60
C ASP A 189 5.53 8.57 3.97
N TYR A 190 5.51 7.46 3.25
CA TYR A 190 6.71 6.94 2.60
C TYR A 190 7.29 7.84 1.50
N SER A 191 6.48 8.77 0.97
CA SER A 191 6.90 9.71 -0.08
C SER A 191 7.37 11.04 0.46
N TYR A 192 7.06 11.35 1.73
CA TYR A 192 7.31 12.64 2.34
C TYR A 192 7.84 12.46 3.76
N SER A 193 9.00 13.03 4.04
CA SER A 193 9.65 12.91 5.33
C SER A 193 8.95 13.71 6.44
N TYR A 194 9.17 13.31 7.68
CA TYR A 194 8.69 14.02 8.87
C TYR A 194 9.49 15.30 9.22
N ASN A 195 10.52 15.59 8.46
CA ASN A 195 11.33 16.80 8.62
C ASN A 195 11.37 17.68 7.36
N ASP A 196 10.57 17.41 6.35
CA ASP A 196 10.51 18.21 5.13
C ASP A 196 9.48 19.32 5.28
N CYS A 197 9.88 20.57 5.09
CA CYS A 197 8.98 21.69 4.98
C CYS A 197 9.09 22.32 3.58
N TYR A 198 8.00 22.87 3.08
CA TYR A 198 7.92 23.47 1.75
C TYR A 198 7.66 24.96 1.87
N ILE A 199 8.39 25.76 1.08
CA ILE A 199 8.22 27.22 0.97
C ILE A 199 8.03 27.60 -0.50
N SER A 200 7.58 28.85 -0.74
CA SER A 200 7.43 29.34 -2.11
C SER A 200 8.75 29.25 -2.91
N SER A 201 8.64 29.05 -4.21
CA SER A 201 9.84 29.01 -5.08
C SER A 201 10.67 30.28 -4.96
N VAL A 202 10.02 31.44 -4.81
CA VAL A 202 10.70 32.73 -4.65
C VAL A 202 11.49 32.80 -3.35
N ASP A 203 10.88 32.38 -2.23
CA ASP A 203 11.57 32.35 -0.93
C ASP A 203 12.74 31.38 -0.98
N TYR A 204 12.56 30.23 -1.61
CA TYR A 204 13.60 29.21 -1.76
C TYR A 204 14.78 29.76 -2.53
N ASP A 205 14.57 30.41 -3.71
CA ASP A 205 15.62 31.00 -4.52
C ASP A 205 16.37 32.10 -3.77
N ASN A 206 15.65 32.96 -3.03
CA ASN A 206 16.27 34.02 -2.23
C ASN A 206 17.21 33.44 -1.15
N ILE A 207 16.75 32.42 -0.42
CA ILE A 207 17.60 31.79 0.61
C ILE A 207 18.76 31.06 -0.03
N GLN A 208 18.53 30.33 -1.12
CA GLN A 208 19.58 29.65 -1.86
C GLN A 208 20.69 30.62 -2.30
N ASN A 209 20.32 31.80 -2.82
CA ASN A 209 21.27 32.81 -3.25
C ASN A 209 22.04 33.44 -2.07
N GLU A 210 21.39 33.62 -0.91
CA GLU A 210 22.02 34.15 0.29
C GLU A 210 22.94 33.11 1.00
N THR A 211 22.67 31.81 0.83
CA THR A 211 23.42 30.73 1.51
C THR A 211 24.39 30.00 0.59
N LYS A 212 24.46 30.38 -0.69
CA LYS A 212 25.27 29.71 -1.69
C LYS A 212 26.75 29.79 -1.36
N GLU A 213 27.40 28.63 -1.36
CA GLU A 213 28.85 28.53 -1.22
C GLU A 213 29.52 28.87 -2.56
N GLU A 214 30.60 29.69 -2.51
CA GLU A 214 31.37 29.93 -3.71
C GLU A 214 32.05 28.66 -4.19
N ILE A 215 31.77 28.30 -5.46
CA ILE A 215 32.41 27.15 -6.10
C ILE A 215 33.84 27.54 -6.44
N LYS A 216 34.82 26.99 -5.75
CA LYS A 216 36.25 27.23 -5.97
C LYS A 216 36.86 26.09 -6.79
N GLY A 217 37.46 26.47 -7.92
CA GLY A 217 38.31 25.59 -8.72
C GLY A 217 37.62 24.67 -9.68
N ASP A 218 38.38 23.72 -10.26
CA ASP A 218 37.99 22.73 -11.28
C ASP A 218 37.27 21.49 -10.69
N SER A 219 36.57 21.64 -9.60
CA SER A 219 35.86 20.53 -8.97
C SER A 219 34.58 20.17 -9.73
N VAL A 220 34.24 18.88 -9.75
CA VAL A 220 32.96 18.40 -10.21
C VAL A 220 31.91 18.83 -9.20
N VAL A 221 30.89 19.53 -9.68
CA VAL A 221 29.78 20.04 -8.85
C VAL A 221 28.45 19.64 -9.47
N LYS A 222 27.40 19.73 -8.69
CA LYS A 222 26.05 19.54 -9.21
C LYS A 222 25.63 20.78 -9.98
N LEU A 223 25.56 20.66 -11.31
CA LEU A 223 25.18 21.76 -12.18
C LEU A 223 23.66 21.93 -12.28
N PHE A 224 22.94 20.83 -12.42
CA PHE A 224 21.48 20.85 -12.62
C PHE A 224 20.80 19.74 -11.85
N ASP A 225 19.61 20.02 -11.32
CA ASP A 225 18.60 19.05 -10.95
C ASP A 225 17.38 19.21 -11.85
N ILE A 226 17.01 18.14 -12.56
CA ILE A 226 15.89 18.12 -13.49
C ILE A 226 14.76 17.34 -12.84
N TYR A 227 13.68 18.04 -12.51
CA TYR A 227 12.52 17.52 -11.81
C TYR A 227 11.50 16.99 -12.81
N VAL A 228 11.21 15.69 -12.74
CA VAL A 228 10.29 15.00 -13.66
C VAL A 228 8.97 14.71 -12.95
N ASN A 229 7.85 14.86 -13.64
CA ASN A 229 6.51 14.76 -13.04
C ASN A 229 6.16 13.37 -12.47
N LYS A 230 6.76 12.28 -13.00
CA LYS A 230 6.53 10.89 -12.58
C LYS A 230 7.77 10.04 -12.82
N TYR A 231 8.06 9.11 -11.94
CA TYR A 231 9.18 8.17 -12.06
C TYR A 231 9.24 7.47 -13.43
N LYS A 232 8.14 6.97 -13.95
CA LYS A 232 8.10 6.29 -15.26
C LYS A 232 8.59 7.12 -16.44
N ASN A 233 8.63 8.44 -16.31
CA ASN A 233 9.07 9.38 -17.35
C ASN A 233 10.54 9.76 -17.17
N VAL A 234 11.16 9.39 -16.04
CA VAL A 234 12.58 9.67 -15.74
C VAL A 234 13.47 9.02 -16.78
N LYS A 235 13.21 7.76 -17.14
CA LYS A 235 14.01 7.04 -18.13
C LYS A 235 14.05 7.76 -19.48
N GLU A 236 12.90 8.23 -19.99
CA GLU A 236 12.82 8.95 -21.27
C GLU A 236 13.71 10.22 -21.27
N VAL A 237 13.62 11.01 -20.20
CA VAL A 237 14.40 12.23 -20.04
C VAL A 237 15.88 11.91 -19.87
N ASN A 238 16.19 10.91 -19.05
CA ASN A 238 17.56 10.48 -18.79
C ASN A 238 18.26 9.94 -20.04
N ASP A 239 17.57 9.08 -20.81
CA ASP A 239 18.09 8.53 -22.07
C ASP A 239 18.38 9.64 -23.09
N TYR A 240 17.52 10.67 -23.17
CA TYR A 240 17.79 11.84 -24.00
C TYR A 240 19.07 12.56 -23.57
N LEU A 241 19.22 12.90 -22.29
CA LEU A 241 20.38 13.61 -21.78
C LEU A 241 21.68 12.83 -22.03
N ASN A 242 21.66 11.54 -21.76
CA ASN A 242 22.80 10.65 -22.02
C ASN A 242 23.13 10.56 -23.51
N SER A 243 22.15 10.59 -24.42
CA SER A 243 22.36 10.62 -25.85
C SER A 243 23.04 11.90 -26.34
N GLN A 244 22.92 12.99 -25.58
CA GLN A 244 23.62 14.27 -25.82
C GLN A 244 24.99 14.33 -25.13
N GLY A 245 25.46 13.24 -24.51
CA GLY A 245 26.74 13.18 -23.81
C GLY A 245 26.72 13.79 -22.40
N ILE A 246 25.56 14.10 -21.83
CA ILE A 246 25.43 14.62 -20.47
C ILE A 246 25.43 13.43 -19.50
N ILE A 247 26.40 13.41 -18.58
CA ILE A 247 26.48 12.38 -17.53
C ILE A 247 25.46 12.72 -16.44
N THR A 248 24.51 11.83 -16.25
CA THR A 248 23.43 12.00 -15.26
C THR A 248 23.55 11.03 -14.11
N SER A 249 23.10 11.46 -12.95
CA SER A 249 22.86 10.61 -11.78
C SER A 249 21.37 10.57 -11.47
N VAL A 250 20.81 9.39 -11.42
CA VAL A 250 19.41 9.16 -11.06
C VAL A 250 19.40 8.26 -9.84
N SER A 251 18.53 8.54 -8.87
CA SER A 251 18.26 7.60 -7.80
C SER A 251 17.59 6.37 -8.39
N GLU A 252 18.40 5.35 -8.70
CA GLU A 252 17.91 4.12 -9.33
C GLU A 252 17.04 3.36 -8.34
N VAL A 253 15.80 3.14 -8.74
CA VAL A 253 14.96 2.13 -8.10
C VAL A 253 15.39 0.78 -8.64
N ASP A 254 15.74 -0.14 -7.76
CA ASP A 254 16.03 -1.51 -8.16
C ASP A 254 14.73 -2.21 -8.61
N ASP A 255 14.36 -1.95 -9.86
CA ASP A 255 13.18 -2.55 -10.49
C ASP A 255 13.23 -4.07 -10.46
N ALA A 256 14.43 -4.67 -10.51
CA ALA A 256 14.58 -6.12 -10.44
C ALA A 256 14.20 -6.64 -9.05
N PHE A 257 14.66 -5.97 -7.99
CA PHE A 257 14.29 -6.32 -6.62
C PHE A 257 12.79 -6.15 -6.37
N VAL A 258 12.20 -5.02 -6.82
CA VAL A 258 10.75 -4.76 -6.70
C VAL A 258 9.95 -5.84 -7.41
N ASN A 259 10.27 -6.13 -8.67
CA ASN A 259 9.56 -7.14 -9.46
C ASN A 259 9.73 -8.54 -8.88
N TYR A 260 10.93 -8.89 -8.41
CA TYR A 260 11.21 -10.18 -7.79
C TYR A 260 10.44 -10.36 -6.48
N SER A 261 10.41 -9.35 -5.61
CA SER A 261 9.68 -9.41 -4.34
C SER A 261 8.16 -9.51 -4.55
N LEU A 262 7.62 -8.80 -5.54
CA LEU A 262 6.21 -8.90 -5.93
C LEU A 262 5.90 -10.28 -6.54
N PHE A 263 6.78 -10.81 -7.40
CA PHE A 263 6.63 -12.15 -7.96
C PHE A 263 6.61 -13.23 -6.87
N LEU A 264 7.56 -13.17 -5.93
CA LEU A 264 7.61 -14.12 -4.81
C LEU A 264 6.35 -14.08 -3.96
N SER A 265 5.81 -12.88 -3.69
CA SER A 265 4.58 -12.72 -2.91
C SER A 265 3.34 -13.27 -3.65
N ILE A 266 3.26 -13.13 -4.99
CA ILE A 266 2.21 -13.75 -5.81
C ILE A 266 2.35 -15.27 -5.80
N LEU A 267 3.56 -15.80 -5.96
CA LEU A 267 3.81 -17.24 -5.94
C LEU A 267 3.36 -17.87 -4.62
N LEU A 268 3.72 -17.25 -3.50
CA LEU A 268 3.30 -17.70 -2.17
C LEU A 268 1.78 -17.67 -2.03
N LEU A 269 1.11 -16.63 -2.52
CA LEU A 269 -0.33 -16.50 -2.50
C LEU A 269 -1.00 -17.62 -3.32
N VAL A 270 -0.49 -17.95 -4.52
CA VAL A 270 -1.01 -19.02 -5.37
C VAL A 270 -0.85 -20.38 -4.67
N ILE A 271 0.32 -20.67 -4.10
CA ILE A 271 0.56 -21.92 -3.37
C ILE A 271 -0.44 -22.05 -2.21
N MET A 272 -0.67 -21.00 -1.44
CA MET A 272 -1.59 -21.01 -0.31
C MET A 272 -3.06 -21.20 -0.76
N ILE A 273 -3.47 -20.61 -1.89
CA ILE A 273 -4.80 -20.86 -2.47
C ILE A 273 -4.96 -22.35 -2.77
N ILE A 274 -3.97 -22.97 -3.40
CA ILE A 274 -4.02 -24.40 -3.74
C ILE A 274 -4.12 -25.25 -2.47
N VAL A 275 -3.28 -25.00 -1.47
CA VAL A 275 -3.26 -25.74 -0.20
C VAL A 275 -4.59 -25.62 0.54
N LEU A 276 -5.10 -24.39 0.69
CA LEU A 276 -6.39 -24.15 1.37
C LEU A 276 -7.56 -24.80 0.61
N THR A 277 -7.52 -24.78 -0.73
CA THR A 277 -8.54 -25.43 -1.56
C THR A 277 -8.52 -26.95 -1.37
N ILE A 278 -7.34 -27.59 -1.28
CA ILE A 278 -7.22 -29.02 -1.01
C ILE A 278 -7.74 -29.35 0.39
N ILE A 279 -7.38 -28.56 1.40
CA ILE A 279 -7.85 -28.73 2.78
C ILE A 279 -9.37 -28.65 2.82
N LEU A 280 -9.97 -27.60 2.28
CA LEU A 280 -11.42 -27.42 2.26
C LEU A 280 -12.14 -28.56 1.51
N SER A 281 -11.59 -28.98 0.37
CA SER A 281 -12.17 -30.09 -0.40
C SER A 281 -12.19 -31.40 0.39
N LYS A 282 -11.15 -31.70 1.16
CA LYS A 282 -11.13 -32.88 2.07
C LYS A 282 -12.15 -32.74 3.19
N PHE A 283 -12.28 -31.56 3.78
CA PHE A 283 -13.28 -31.30 4.82
C PHE A 283 -14.72 -31.45 4.28
N PHE A 284 -14.99 -30.94 3.09
CA PHE A 284 -16.30 -31.12 2.44
C PHE A 284 -16.61 -32.60 2.18
N LYS A 285 -15.61 -33.34 1.69
CA LYS A 285 -15.80 -34.78 1.46
C LYS A 285 -16.12 -35.50 2.78
N SER A 286 -15.41 -35.21 3.87
CA SER A 286 -15.71 -35.76 5.19
C SER A 286 -17.11 -35.41 5.68
N TYR A 287 -17.54 -34.16 5.45
CA TYR A 287 -18.89 -33.73 5.79
C TYR A 287 -19.96 -34.54 5.05
N TYR A 288 -19.79 -34.81 3.76
CA TYR A 288 -20.74 -35.62 2.96
C TYR A 288 -20.81 -37.07 3.43
N GLN A 289 -19.66 -37.64 3.78
CA GLN A 289 -19.63 -39.00 4.29
C GLN A 289 -20.44 -39.17 5.58
N GLU A 290 -20.44 -38.15 6.45
CA GLU A 290 -21.24 -38.13 7.66
C GLU A 290 -22.76 -37.95 7.39
N GLU A 291 -23.13 -37.35 6.26
CA GLU A 291 -24.54 -37.18 5.84
C GLU A 291 -25.12 -38.41 5.11
N ASN A 292 -24.37 -39.52 4.99
CA ASN A 292 -24.83 -40.74 4.31
C ASN A 292 -26.17 -41.26 4.86
N TYR A 293 -26.37 -41.18 6.17
CA TYR A 293 -27.64 -41.56 6.80
C TYR A 293 -28.82 -40.70 6.27
N ASN A 294 -28.64 -39.39 6.23
CA ASN A 294 -29.69 -38.50 5.70
C ASN A 294 -29.94 -38.73 4.20
N ILE A 295 -28.88 -39.02 3.42
CA ILE A 295 -28.98 -39.36 2.00
C ILE A 295 -29.79 -40.66 1.84
N ALA A 296 -29.53 -41.68 2.67
CA ALA A 296 -30.30 -42.94 2.67
C ALA A 296 -31.78 -42.71 2.99
N LEU A 297 -32.06 -41.88 4.01
CA LEU A 297 -33.42 -41.52 4.41
C LEU A 297 -34.17 -40.81 3.27
N TYR A 298 -33.57 -39.84 2.60
CA TYR A 298 -34.17 -39.14 1.48
C TYR A 298 -34.40 -40.06 0.29
N LYS A 299 -33.50 -41.03 0.03
CA LYS A 299 -33.71 -42.05 -1.01
C LYS A 299 -34.88 -42.96 -0.66
N ALA A 300 -35.01 -43.40 0.59
CA ALA A 300 -36.15 -44.19 1.06
C ALA A 300 -37.49 -43.44 0.89
N LEU A 301 -37.48 -42.10 0.97
CA LEU A 301 -38.60 -41.22 0.73
C LEU A 301 -38.84 -40.94 -0.77
N GLY A 302 -38.09 -41.57 -1.70
CA GLY A 302 -38.29 -41.49 -3.14
C GLY A 302 -37.61 -40.28 -3.80
N PHE A 303 -36.69 -39.61 -3.15
CA PHE A 303 -35.93 -38.52 -3.79
C PHE A 303 -34.92 -39.07 -4.80
N ASN A 304 -34.91 -38.51 -5.99
CA ASN A 304 -33.93 -38.86 -7.02
C ASN A 304 -32.58 -38.18 -6.78
N ASP A 305 -31.51 -38.71 -7.39
CA ASP A 305 -30.13 -38.20 -7.20
C ASP A 305 -29.98 -36.71 -7.54
N LYS A 306 -30.66 -36.23 -8.59
CA LYS A 306 -30.64 -34.79 -8.96
C LYS A 306 -31.24 -33.90 -7.88
N SER A 307 -32.23 -34.37 -7.14
CA SER A 307 -32.85 -33.65 -6.05
C SER A 307 -31.93 -33.62 -4.81
N LEU A 308 -31.26 -34.75 -4.52
CA LEU A 308 -30.29 -34.86 -3.44
C LEU A 308 -29.08 -33.93 -3.64
N VAL A 309 -28.53 -33.93 -4.88
CA VAL A 309 -27.44 -32.98 -5.22
C VAL A 309 -27.87 -31.54 -4.94
N LYS A 310 -29.08 -31.14 -5.29
CA LYS A 310 -29.58 -29.78 -5.04
C LYS A 310 -29.70 -29.46 -3.54
N ILE A 311 -30.25 -30.40 -2.75
CA ILE A 311 -30.43 -30.20 -1.30
C ILE A 311 -29.07 -30.00 -0.62
N LEU A 312 -28.16 -30.96 -0.83
CA LEU A 312 -26.83 -30.91 -0.22
C LEU A 312 -26.00 -29.70 -0.68
N PHE A 313 -26.12 -29.34 -1.97
CA PHE A 313 -25.45 -28.14 -2.47
C PHE A 313 -25.95 -26.88 -1.76
N PHE A 314 -27.29 -26.68 -1.68
CA PHE A 314 -27.81 -25.51 -0.97
C PHE A 314 -27.49 -25.52 0.53
N GLU A 315 -27.45 -26.67 1.19
CA GLU A 315 -27.05 -26.77 2.58
C GLU A 315 -25.63 -26.30 2.80
N LEU A 316 -24.69 -26.73 1.97
CA LEU A 316 -23.31 -26.26 2.01
C LEU A 316 -23.14 -24.79 1.64
N GLU A 317 -23.87 -24.32 0.63
CA GLU A 317 -23.84 -22.91 0.26
C GLU A 317 -24.27 -22.01 1.43
N ILE A 318 -25.29 -22.42 2.20
CA ILE A 318 -25.71 -21.70 3.40
C ILE A 318 -24.59 -21.69 4.45
N ILE A 319 -23.94 -22.82 4.68
CA ILE A 319 -22.83 -22.95 5.64
C ILE A 319 -21.64 -22.09 5.20
N MET A 320 -21.25 -22.17 3.93
CA MET A 320 -20.14 -21.39 3.38
C MET A 320 -20.43 -19.88 3.43
N PHE A 321 -21.67 -19.49 3.15
CA PHE A 321 -22.07 -18.09 3.22
C PHE A 321 -21.96 -17.54 4.65
N ILE A 322 -22.41 -18.30 5.65
CA ILE A 322 -22.26 -17.95 7.06
C ILE A 322 -20.76 -17.85 7.44
N ALA A 323 -19.96 -18.84 7.03
CA ALA A 323 -18.53 -18.86 7.29
C ALA A 323 -17.81 -17.67 6.65
N MET A 324 -18.19 -17.30 5.43
CA MET A 324 -17.64 -16.11 4.73
C MET A 324 -17.98 -14.81 5.46
N ILE A 325 -19.22 -14.65 5.94
CA ILE A 325 -19.63 -13.47 6.72
C ILE A 325 -18.80 -13.37 7.99
N LEU A 326 -18.64 -14.47 8.74
CA LEU A 326 -17.83 -14.52 9.95
C LEU A 326 -16.36 -14.15 9.66
N ALA A 327 -15.79 -14.66 8.56
CA ALA A 327 -14.44 -14.34 8.14
C ALA A 327 -14.28 -12.84 7.79
N ILE A 328 -15.25 -12.23 7.09
CA ILE A 328 -15.24 -10.80 6.77
C ILE A 328 -15.28 -9.96 8.05
N ILE A 329 -16.19 -10.27 8.98
CA ILE A 329 -16.29 -9.56 10.27
C ILE A 329 -14.98 -9.66 11.04
N SER A 330 -14.41 -10.87 11.14
CA SER A 330 -13.13 -11.11 11.82
C SER A 330 -11.99 -10.34 11.17
N LEU A 331 -11.91 -10.29 9.83
CA LEU A 331 -10.89 -9.54 9.12
C LEU A 331 -11.02 -8.03 9.35
N ILE A 332 -12.24 -7.50 9.38
CA ILE A 332 -12.50 -6.09 9.69
C ILE A 332 -12.00 -5.76 11.09
N ILE A 333 -12.34 -6.57 12.08
CA ILE A 333 -11.90 -6.38 13.47
C ILE A 333 -10.38 -6.43 13.58
N LEU A 334 -9.74 -7.45 12.98
CA LEU A 334 -8.28 -7.58 12.95
C LEU A 334 -7.61 -6.40 12.23
N SER A 335 -8.18 -5.95 11.12
CA SER A 335 -7.66 -4.81 10.37
C SER A 335 -7.74 -3.50 11.17
N ILE A 336 -8.82 -3.29 11.92
CA ILE A 336 -8.96 -2.13 12.80
C ILE A 336 -7.94 -2.21 13.94
N ALA A 337 -7.82 -3.37 14.61
CA ALA A 337 -6.85 -3.57 15.69
C ALA A 337 -5.40 -3.39 15.21
N ALA A 338 -5.04 -4.00 14.07
CA ALA A 338 -3.73 -3.83 13.46
C ALA A 338 -3.45 -2.37 13.09
N ARG A 339 -4.44 -1.66 12.55
CA ARG A 339 -4.28 -0.24 12.21
C ARG A 339 -4.08 0.64 13.45
N ILE A 340 -4.78 0.37 14.55
CA ILE A 340 -4.60 1.07 15.83
C ILE A 340 -3.19 0.84 16.35
N TYR A 341 -2.73 -0.43 16.32
CA TYR A 341 -1.39 -0.79 16.76
C TYR A 341 -0.29 -0.17 15.87
N LEU A 342 -0.40 -0.31 14.55
CA LEU A 342 0.60 0.22 13.60
C LEU A 342 0.71 1.76 13.63
N LYS A 343 -0.40 2.45 13.92
CA LYS A 343 -0.37 3.92 14.05
C LYS A 343 0.46 4.44 15.21
N GLN A 344 0.82 3.59 16.17
CA GLN A 344 1.71 3.98 17.28
C GLN A 344 3.16 4.15 16.81
N PHE A 345 3.55 3.51 15.72
CA PHE A 345 4.90 3.56 15.16
C PHE A 345 4.94 4.50 13.96
N VAL A 346 5.95 5.35 13.92
CA VAL A 346 6.16 6.33 12.84
C VAL A 346 6.30 5.63 11.50
N SER A 347 7.17 4.63 11.42
CA SER A 347 7.49 3.89 10.19
C SER A 347 6.29 3.15 9.56
N PHE A 348 5.27 2.78 10.35
CA PHE A 348 4.13 2.01 9.86
C PHE A 348 2.83 2.82 9.75
N ARG A 349 2.84 4.10 10.12
CA ARG A 349 1.63 4.93 10.17
C ARG A 349 0.98 5.11 8.80
N ALA A 350 1.78 5.17 7.74
CA ALA A 350 1.31 5.33 6.37
C ALA A 350 0.73 4.04 5.76
N VAL A 351 0.94 2.88 6.41
CA VAL A 351 0.43 1.60 5.92
C VAL A 351 -1.08 1.60 5.87
N ARG A 352 -1.63 1.48 4.67
CA ARG A 352 -3.07 1.33 4.42
C ARG A 352 -3.40 -0.14 4.26
N ILE A 353 -4.07 -0.72 5.27
CA ILE A 353 -4.55 -2.09 5.17
C ILE A 353 -5.74 -2.12 4.21
N ALA A 354 -5.57 -2.79 3.07
CA ALA A 354 -6.58 -2.88 2.03
C ALA A 354 -7.38 -4.17 2.18
N ILE A 355 -8.69 -4.08 2.46
CA ILE A 355 -9.57 -5.25 2.55
C ILE A 355 -9.99 -5.70 1.14
N PRO A 356 -9.63 -6.92 0.70
CA PRO A 356 -9.86 -7.39 -0.67
C PRO A 356 -11.24 -8.04 -0.83
N PHE A 357 -12.33 -7.28 -0.80
CA PHE A 357 -13.69 -7.83 -0.93
C PHE A 357 -13.89 -8.69 -2.20
N MET A 358 -13.32 -8.28 -3.33
CA MET A 358 -13.41 -9.05 -4.58
C MET A 358 -12.74 -10.43 -4.48
N ALA A 359 -11.67 -10.55 -3.68
CA ALA A 359 -11.01 -11.83 -3.48
C ALA A 359 -11.89 -12.83 -2.72
N PHE A 360 -12.71 -12.37 -1.76
CA PHE A 360 -13.69 -13.21 -1.07
C PHE A 360 -14.71 -13.78 -2.07
N ILE A 361 -15.27 -12.93 -2.91
CA ILE A 361 -16.29 -13.33 -3.91
C ILE A 361 -15.70 -14.34 -4.89
N LEU A 362 -14.51 -14.05 -5.43
CA LEU A 362 -13.83 -14.93 -6.39
C LEU A 362 -13.56 -16.31 -5.78
N TYR A 363 -13.00 -16.34 -4.58
CA TYR A 363 -12.68 -17.59 -3.91
C TYR A 363 -13.94 -18.37 -3.51
N TYR A 364 -14.99 -17.69 -3.05
CA TYR A 364 -16.29 -18.31 -2.79
C TYR A 364 -16.83 -19.01 -4.03
N VAL A 365 -16.80 -18.35 -5.19
CA VAL A 365 -17.25 -18.94 -6.45
C VAL A 365 -16.44 -20.18 -6.83
N ILE A 366 -15.09 -20.11 -6.70
CA ILE A 366 -14.22 -21.26 -6.99
C ILE A 366 -14.58 -22.46 -6.10
N ILE A 367 -14.69 -22.24 -4.79
CA ILE A 367 -15.03 -23.31 -3.84
C ILE A 367 -16.43 -23.85 -4.08
N SER A 368 -17.41 -23.02 -4.40
CA SER A 368 -18.77 -23.43 -4.74
C SER A 368 -18.79 -24.37 -5.96
N LEU A 369 -18.03 -24.06 -7.01
CA LEU A 369 -17.91 -24.92 -8.19
C LEU A 369 -17.27 -26.28 -7.86
N ILE A 370 -16.21 -26.29 -7.06
CA ILE A 370 -15.55 -27.52 -6.60
C ILE A 370 -16.51 -28.36 -5.79
N ASN A 371 -17.23 -27.75 -4.85
CA ASN A 371 -18.23 -28.45 -4.02
C ASN A 371 -19.33 -29.07 -4.86
N HIS A 372 -19.87 -28.35 -5.83
CA HIS A 372 -20.88 -28.91 -6.72
C HIS A 372 -20.38 -30.18 -7.43
N SER A 373 -19.12 -30.15 -7.88
CA SER A 373 -18.51 -31.33 -8.54
C SER A 373 -18.31 -32.49 -7.56
N LEU A 374 -17.84 -32.22 -6.32
CA LEU A 374 -17.66 -33.25 -5.30
C LEU A 374 -18.98 -33.91 -4.90
N ILE A 375 -20.03 -33.12 -4.63
CA ILE A 375 -21.36 -33.63 -4.28
C ILE A 375 -21.89 -34.56 -5.38
N LYS A 376 -21.78 -34.13 -6.64
CA LYS A 376 -22.25 -34.92 -7.78
C LYS A 376 -21.51 -36.25 -7.88
N SER A 377 -20.20 -36.27 -7.62
CA SER A 377 -19.37 -37.47 -7.61
C SER A 377 -19.76 -38.42 -6.46
N ASP A 378 -19.91 -37.89 -5.26
CA ASP A 378 -20.20 -38.69 -4.07
C ASP A 378 -21.61 -39.29 -4.12
N ILE A 379 -22.63 -38.52 -4.51
CA ILE A 379 -23.97 -39.06 -4.67
C ILE A 379 -24.01 -40.17 -5.73
N LYS A 380 -23.28 -40.04 -6.85
CA LYS A 380 -23.18 -41.09 -7.85
C LYS A 380 -22.55 -42.36 -7.30
N ASN A 381 -21.57 -42.25 -6.39
CA ASN A 381 -20.97 -43.42 -5.74
C ASN A 381 -21.90 -44.04 -4.70
N VAL A 382 -22.51 -43.21 -3.86
CA VAL A 382 -23.49 -43.66 -2.84
C VAL A 382 -24.73 -44.29 -3.48
N SER A 383 -25.14 -43.83 -4.66
CA SER A 383 -26.30 -44.40 -5.36
C SER A 383 -26.14 -45.86 -5.81
N LYS A 384 -24.91 -46.40 -5.79
CA LYS A 384 -24.63 -47.80 -6.10
C LYS A 384 -24.97 -48.74 -4.94
N TYR A 385 -25.14 -48.22 -3.72
CA TYR A 385 -25.43 -49.02 -2.53
C TYR A 385 -26.92 -49.05 -2.22
N SER A 386 -27.39 -50.15 -1.64
CA SER A 386 -28.79 -50.24 -1.18
C SER A 386 -29.01 -49.32 0.03
N VAL A 387 -30.27 -48.91 0.25
CA VAL A 387 -30.63 -48.04 1.39
C VAL A 387 -30.21 -48.66 2.73
N LYS A 388 -30.27 -50.00 2.88
CA LYS A 388 -29.87 -50.73 4.07
C LYS A 388 -28.38 -50.61 4.35
N VAL A 389 -27.53 -50.76 3.34
CA VAL A 389 -26.08 -50.63 3.47
C VAL A 389 -25.68 -49.18 3.80
N LEU A 390 -26.38 -48.18 3.23
CA LEU A 390 -26.11 -46.75 3.53
C LEU A 390 -26.47 -46.34 4.97
N SER A 391 -27.40 -47.03 5.62
CA SER A 391 -27.75 -46.73 7.02
C SER A 391 -26.79 -47.36 8.02
N GLU A 392 -25.93 -48.28 7.60
CA GLU A 392 -24.92 -48.99 8.40
C GLU A 392 -23.50 -48.38 8.24
N LEU A 393 -23.30 -47.54 7.24
CA LEU A 393 -22.07 -46.75 6.99
C LEU A 393 -22.06 -45.41 7.75
#